data_e5bb384c6ad347482aac64092a8b4137
#
_entry.id   e5bb384c6ad347482aac64092a8b4137
#
_cell.length_a   1.000
_cell.length_b   1.000
_cell.length_c   1.000
_cell.angle_alpha   90.00
_cell.angle_beta   90.00
_cell.angle_gamma   90.00
#
_symmetry.space_group_name_H-M   'P 1'
#
loop_
_entity.id
_entity.type
_entity.pdbx_description
1 polymer ?
#
loop_
_entity_poly.entity_id
_entity_poly.type
_entity_poly.pdbx_seq_one_letter_code
_entity_poly.pdbx_strand_id
1 'polypeptide(L)'
;MQHKLFKYGLVMLVAALFACNSNGNKAGSLHVFKGLYSYGPEVKSFKNCDDTHEYWVTDSSAQLELQYSQMNFEKPYEPVYVEVEATKIQSGSEGMGSEYDSTLVVKKVLKITKEIPQELCN
;
A
#
# COMPACT_ATOMS: atom_id res chain seq x y z
N MET A 1 -51.76 24.63 -30.32
CA MET A 1 -51.59 23.33 -30.24
C MET A 1 -50.26 22.80 -30.42
N GLN A 2 -49.34 23.59 -30.67
CA GLN A 2 -48.07 23.10 -30.90
C GLN A 2 -47.15 23.20 -29.77
N HIS A 3 -47.53 23.61 -28.60
CA HIS A 3 -46.65 23.82 -27.52
C HIS A 3 -46.33 22.57 -26.73
N LYS A 4 -46.97 21.50 -27.02
CA LYS A 4 -46.76 20.30 -26.23
C LYS A 4 -45.52 19.52 -26.61
N LEU A 5 -44.96 19.83 -27.75
CA LEU A 5 -43.83 19.07 -28.21
C LEU A 5 -42.53 19.59 -27.70
N PHE A 6 -42.54 20.75 -27.09
CA PHE A 6 -41.33 21.31 -26.61
C PHE A 6 -40.93 20.82 -25.25
N LYS A 7 -41.82 20.15 -24.56
CA LYS A 7 -41.52 19.74 -23.21
C LYS A 7 -40.72 18.45 -23.11
N TYR A 8 -40.63 17.74 -24.19
CA TYR A 8 -39.95 16.47 -24.12
C TYR A 8 -38.53 16.50 -24.62
N GLY A 9 -38.11 17.60 -25.12
CA GLY A 9 -36.75 17.70 -25.61
C GLY A 9 -35.73 18.04 -24.56
N LEU A 10 -36.20 18.41 -23.39
CA LEU A 10 -35.25 18.87 -22.38
C LEU A 10 -34.88 17.82 -21.39
N VAL A 11 -35.44 16.66 -21.44
CA VAL A 11 -35.22 15.68 -20.40
C VAL A 11 -34.09 14.72 -20.75
N MET A 12 -33.62 14.78 -21.97
CA MET A 12 -32.63 13.82 -22.38
C MET A 12 -31.18 14.26 -22.18
N LEU A 13 -30.98 15.43 -21.65
CA LEU A 13 -29.63 15.93 -21.59
C LEU A 13 -28.94 15.73 -20.25
N VAL A 14 -29.62 15.11 -19.31
CA VAL A 14 -29.03 15.05 -17.97
C VAL A 14 -28.34 13.73 -17.71
N ALA A 15 -28.47 12.79 -18.61
CA ALA A 15 -27.95 11.48 -18.32
C ALA A 15 -26.48 11.29 -18.68
N ALA A 16 -25.85 12.29 -19.23
CA ALA A 16 -24.50 12.07 -19.71
C ALA A 16 -23.41 12.52 -18.78
N LEU A 17 -23.76 12.93 -17.59
CA LEU A 17 -22.73 13.49 -16.74
C LEU A 17 -22.17 12.52 -15.70
N PHE A 18 -22.59 11.28 -15.74
CA PHE A 18 -22.11 10.40 -14.73
C PHE A 18 -21.04 9.45 -15.19
N ALA A 19 -20.53 9.66 -16.34
CA ALA A 19 -19.60 8.73 -16.84
C ALA A 19 -18.20 8.99 -16.54
N CYS A 20 -17.94 9.88 -15.68
CA CYS A 20 -16.63 10.22 -15.57
C CYS A 20 -15.98 9.62 -14.50
N ASN A 21 -15.86 8.57 -14.27
CA ASN A 21 -15.25 8.19 -13.29
C ASN A 21 -14.11 7.66 -13.45
N SER A 22 -13.34 7.89 -13.55
CA SER A 22 -12.29 7.56 -13.75
C SER A 22 -11.50 6.83 -13.24
N ASN A 23 -11.16 6.68 -12.83
CA ASN A 23 -10.36 5.99 -12.40
C ASN A 23 -9.16 5.80 -12.59
N GLY A 24 -8.76 5.96 -13.01
CA GLY A 24 -7.57 5.84 -13.36
C GLY A 24 -6.57 5.58 -12.45
N ASN A 25 -6.55 5.16 -11.70
CA ASN A 25 -5.69 5.08 -10.90
C ASN A 25 -4.82 4.20 -10.87
N LYS A 26 -4.04 4.25 -11.11
CA LYS A 26 -3.08 3.57 -11.18
C LYS A 26 -2.41 3.16 -9.99
N ALA A 27 -2.27 3.80 -9.02
CA ALA A 27 -1.58 3.48 -7.95
C ALA A 27 -2.16 2.34 -7.33
N GLY A 28 -2.06 1.36 -7.27
CA GLY A 28 -2.62 0.26 -6.68
C GLY A 28 -3.59 0.53 -5.59
N SER A 29 -4.48 -0.34 -5.36
CA SER A 29 -5.43 -0.19 -4.30
C SER A 29 -4.82 -0.55 -2.96
N LEU A 30 -5.48 -0.14 -1.90
CA LEU A 30 -5.00 -0.38 -0.56
C LEU A 30 -5.35 -1.81 -0.14
N HIS A 31 -4.39 -2.55 0.33
CA HIS A 31 -4.58 -3.91 0.80
C HIS A 31 -3.85 -4.13 2.12
N VAL A 32 -4.23 -5.18 2.83
CA VAL A 32 -3.54 -5.58 4.05
C VAL A 32 -2.45 -6.56 3.68
N PHE A 33 -1.23 -6.28 4.12
CA PHE A 33 -0.08 -7.16 3.92
C PHE A 33 0.40 -7.65 5.28
N LYS A 34 0.73 -8.92 5.36
CA LYS A 34 1.23 -9.54 6.58
C LYS A 34 2.59 -10.15 6.28
N GLY A 35 3.58 -9.78 7.05
CA GLY A 35 4.93 -10.23 6.77
C GLY A 35 5.95 -9.78 7.76
N LEU A 36 7.21 -9.94 7.39
CA LEU A 36 8.34 -9.60 8.23
C LEU A 36 8.97 -8.31 7.72
N TYR A 37 9.08 -7.34 8.59
CA TYR A 37 9.68 -6.05 8.29
C TYR A 37 11.06 -5.97 8.90
N SER A 38 12.04 -5.55 8.12
CA SER A 38 13.40 -5.33 8.58
C SER A 38 13.80 -3.91 8.21
N TYR A 39 14.42 -3.22 9.16
CA TYR A 39 14.76 -1.83 8.99
C TYR A 39 16.20 -1.59 9.45
N GLY A 40 16.96 -0.91 8.65
CA GLY A 40 18.33 -0.55 8.98
C GLY A 40 18.79 0.63 8.15
N PRO A 41 20.09 0.97 8.24
CA PRO A 41 20.60 2.17 7.59
C PRO A 41 20.47 2.18 6.07
N GLU A 42 20.55 1.03 5.44
CA GLU A 42 20.54 0.99 3.99
C GLU A 42 19.32 0.32 3.37
N VAL A 43 18.64 -0.53 4.11
CA VAL A 43 17.55 -1.33 3.55
C VAL A 43 16.33 -1.25 4.47
N LYS A 44 15.19 -1.13 3.84
CA LYS A 44 13.89 -1.18 4.49
C LYS A 44 13.09 -2.20 3.69
N SER A 45 12.94 -3.39 4.22
CA SER A 45 12.34 -4.46 3.45
C SER A 45 11.17 -5.13 4.16
N PHE A 46 10.28 -5.68 3.37
CA PHE A 46 9.14 -6.44 3.87
C PHE A 46 9.11 -7.75 3.10
N LYS A 47 9.05 -8.85 3.83
CA LYS A 47 8.94 -10.17 3.22
C LYS A 47 7.55 -10.70 3.50
N ASN A 48 6.80 -10.95 2.43
CA ASN A 48 5.44 -11.43 2.57
C ASN A 48 5.43 -12.85 3.16
N CYS A 49 4.58 -13.09 4.14
CA CYS A 49 4.51 -14.42 4.75
C CYS A 49 3.93 -15.45 3.81
N ASP A 50 3.01 -15.06 2.93
CA ASP A 50 2.35 -16.02 2.07
C ASP A 50 3.24 -16.59 0.98
N ASP A 51 3.98 -15.77 0.29
CA ASP A 51 4.74 -16.18 -0.87
C ASP A 51 6.23 -15.88 -0.78
N THR A 52 6.69 -15.38 0.35
CA THR A 52 8.08 -15.01 0.61
C THR A 52 8.64 -13.97 -0.36
N HIS A 53 7.78 -13.28 -1.09
CA HIS A 53 8.22 -12.19 -1.95
C HIS A 53 8.71 -11.01 -1.12
N GLU A 54 9.78 -10.38 -1.54
CA GLU A 54 10.33 -9.25 -0.83
C GLU A 54 10.05 -7.94 -1.54
N TYR A 55 9.75 -6.92 -0.76
CA TYR A 55 9.43 -5.59 -1.26
C TYR A 55 10.31 -4.56 -0.58
N TRP A 56 10.61 -3.49 -1.27
CA TRP A 56 11.12 -2.29 -0.63
C TRP A 56 9.96 -1.62 0.10
N VAL A 57 10.24 -0.92 1.21
CA VAL A 57 9.19 -0.26 1.99
C VAL A 57 9.40 1.24 1.99
N THR A 58 8.34 1.96 1.65
CA THR A 58 8.25 3.39 1.90
C THR A 58 7.17 3.58 2.96
N ASP A 59 7.55 4.12 4.12
CA ASP A 59 6.62 4.28 5.23
C ASP A 59 5.97 5.65 5.20
N SER A 60 4.88 5.79 4.46
CA SER A 60 4.16 7.05 4.40
C SER A 60 3.43 7.36 5.70
N SER A 61 3.25 6.37 6.57
CA SER A 61 2.61 6.59 7.86
C SER A 61 3.57 7.19 8.87
N ALA A 62 4.87 7.03 8.68
CA ALA A 62 5.92 7.36 9.63
C ALA A 62 5.78 6.58 10.95
N GLN A 63 4.80 5.72 11.07
CA GLN A 63 4.57 4.96 12.29
C GLN A 63 5.32 3.65 12.31
N LEU A 64 5.54 3.05 11.15
CA LEU A 64 6.23 1.77 11.07
C LEU A 64 7.69 1.93 11.52
N GLU A 65 8.38 2.90 10.98
CA GLU A 65 9.77 3.17 11.37
C GLU A 65 9.85 3.60 12.83
N LEU A 66 8.92 4.42 13.28
CA LEU A 66 8.90 4.87 14.66
C LEU A 66 8.71 3.70 15.63
N GLN A 67 7.72 2.86 15.39
CA GLN A 67 7.45 1.74 16.28
C GLN A 67 8.56 0.72 16.25
N TYR A 68 9.17 0.50 15.10
CA TYR A 68 10.33 -0.37 15.01
C TYR A 68 11.50 0.18 15.86
N SER A 69 11.77 1.47 15.75
CA SER A 69 12.86 2.07 16.50
C SER A 69 12.64 2.01 18.01
N GLN A 70 11.40 2.03 18.45
CA GLN A 70 11.08 1.94 19.87
C GLN A 70 11.29 0.55 20.44
N MET A 71 11.51 -0.44 19.60
CA MET A 71 11.80 -1.80 20.08
C MET A 71 13.24 -1.98 20.54
N ASN A 72 14.09 -1.01 20.25
CA ASN A 72 15.47 -0.97 20.78
C ASN A 72 16.27 -2.23 20.51
N PHE A 73 16.27 -2.69 19.25
CA PHE A 73 17.11 -3.81 18.88
C PHE A 73 18.59 -3.43 18.96
N GLU A 74 19.41 -4.36 19.42
CA GLU A 74 20.84 -4.12 19.46
C GLU A 74 21.49 -4.10 18.09
N LYS A 75 20.90 -4.83 17.15
CA LYS A 75 21.41 -4.91 15.79
C LYS A 75 20.38 -4.42 14.81
N PRO A 76 20.79 -3.81 13.70
CA PRO A 76 19.83 -3.43 12.67
C PRO A 76 19.31 -4.66 11.95
N TYR A 77 18.24 -4.47 11.22
CA TYR A 77 17.63 -5.49 10.36
C TYR A 77 16.99 -6.69 11.09
N GLU A 78 16.82 -6.60 12.39
CA GLU A 78 16.11 -7.65 13.10
C GLU A 78 14.67 -7.71 12.61
N PRO A 79 14.18 -8.85 12.12
CA PRO A 79 12.84 -8.88 11.57
C PRO A 79 11.77 -8.86 12.66
N VAL A 80 10.70 -8.14 12.37
CA VAL A 80 9.51 -8.11 13.21
C VAL A 80 8.30 -8.48 12.37
N TYR A 81 7.30 -9.06 12.98
CA TYR A 81 6.05 -9.35 12.29
C TYR A 81 5.21 -8.09 12.24
N VAL A 82 4.68 -7.77 11.08
CA VAL A 82 3.81 -6.61 10.90
C VAL A 82 2.57 -6.95 10.08
N GLU A 83 1.50 -6.24 10.36
CA GLU A 83 0.32 -6.20 9.51
C GLU A 83 0.10 -4.74 9.17
N VAL A 84 0.08 -4.43 7.90
CA VAL A 84 -0.01 -3.05 7.45
C VAL A 84 -1.01 -2.91 6.33
N GLU A 85 -1.64 -1.74 6.24
CA GLU A 85 -2.38 -1.36 5.05
C GLU A 85 -1.42 -0.61 4.16
N ALA A 86 -1.29 -1.05 2.94
CA ALA A 86 -0.30 -0.49 2.01
C ALA A 86 -0.79 -0.61 0.58
N THR A 87 -0.19 0.17 -0.29
CA THR A 87 -0.36 0.00 -1.73
C THR A 87 0.95 -0.55 -2.30
N LYS A 88 0.82 -1.43 -3.28
CA LYS A 88 1.99 -1.97 -3.96
C LYS A 88 2.18 -1.22 -5.26
N ILE A 89 3.36 -0.71 -5.47
CA ILE A 89 3.70 0.00 -6.70
C ILE A 89 4.97 -0.59 -7.28
N GLN A 90 5.20 -0.34 -8.54
CA GLN A 90 6.45 -0.74 -9.18
C GLN A 90 7.57 0.13 -8.62
N SER A 91 8.70 -0.47 -8.30
CA SER A 91 9.84 0.29 -7.80
C SER A 91 10.44 1.18 -8.88
N GLY A 92 11.02 2.28 -8.47
CA GLY A 92 11.69 3.18 -9.40
C GLY A 92 12.97 2.59 -9.94
N SER A 93 13.57 3.27 -10.88
CA SER A 93 14.82 2.83 -11.49
C SER A 93 16.05 3.38 -10.79
N GLU A 94 15.88 4.23 -9.80
CA GLU A 94 16.98 4.82 -9.07
C GLU A 94 16.81 4.66 -7.58
N GLY A 95 17.91 4.71 -6.85
CA GLY A 95 17.90 4.59 -5.39
C GLY A 95 18.00 3.15 -4.93
N MET A 96 18.05 2.98 -3.61
CA MET A 96 18.24 1.66 -3.03
C MET A 96 17.05 0.73 -3.28
N GLY A 97 15.85 1.29 -3.36
CA GLY A 97 14.67 0.47 -3.62
C GLY A 97 14.60 -0.08 -5.04
N SER A 98 15.45 0.43 -5.96
CA SER A 98 15.40 0.00 -7.33
C SER A 98 15.81 -1.46 -7.53
N GLU A 99 16.46 -2.06 -6.55
CA GLU A 99 16.82 -3.46 -6.65
C GLU A 99 15.63 -4.38 -6.37
N TYR A 100 14.51 -3.85 -5.94
CA TYR A 100 13.31 -4.60 -5.66
C TYR A 100 12.31 -4.36 -6.78
N ASP A 101 11.61 -5.38 -7.23
CA ASP A 101 10.62 -5.22 -8.28
C ASP A 101 9.47 -4.31 -7.87
N SER A 102 9.08 -4.39 -6.63
CA SER A 102 7.95 -3.64 -6.13
C SER A 102 8.25 -2.99 -4.80
N THR A 103 7.52 -1.93 -4.52
CA THR A 103 7.60 -1.19 -3.27
C THR A 103 6.23 -1.20 -2.60
N LEU A 104 6.23 -1.46 -1.29
CA LEU A 104 5.02 -1.28 -0.50
C LEU A 104 5.05 0.12 0.10
N VAL A 105 4.03 0.89 -0.22
CA VAL A 105 3.85 2.22 0.38
C VAL A 105 2.90 2.03 1.56
N VAL A 106 3.46 2.01 2.76
CA VAL A 106 2.70 1.73 3.97
C VAL A 106 1.92 2.97 4.37
N LYS A 107 0.61 2.81 4.52
CA LYS A 107 -0.28 3.90 4.90
C LYS A 107 -0.73 3.79 6.34
N LYS A 108 -0.79 2.60 6.89
CA LYS A 108 -1.24 2.41 8.27
C LYS A 108 -0.65 1.13 8.84
N VAL A 109 -0.19 1.19 10.08
CA VAL A 109 0.29 0.03 10.80
C VAL A 109 -0.87 -0.53 11.62
N LEU A 110 -1.22 -1.78 11.37
CA LEU A 110 -2.28 -2.45 12.11
C LEU A 110 -1.73 -3.26 13.28
N LYS A 111 -0.55 -3.82 13.09
CA LYS A 111 0.09 -4.64 14.13
C LYS A 111 1.58 -4.67 13.92
N ILE A 112 2.34 -4.64 14.99
CA ILE A 112 3.78 -4.86 14.95
C ILE A 112 4.18 -5.57 16.23
N THR A 113 4.94 -6.64 16.12
CA THR A 113 5.37 -7.42 17.28
C THR A 113 6.66 -8.15 16.98
N LYS A 114 7.47 -8.35 18.01
CA LYS A 114 8.68 -9.16 17.90
C LYS A 114 8.36 -10.64 17.76
N GLU A 115 7.16 -11.06 18.17
CA GLU A 115 6.80 -12.46 18.10
C GLU A 115 6.34 -12.80 16.69
N ILE A 116 7.03 -13.71 16.04
CA ILE A 116 6.74 -14.08 14.67
C ILE A 116 5.81 -15.29 14.67
N PRO A 117 4.60 -15.17 14.12
CA PRO A 117 3.67 -16.29 14.09
C PRO A 117 4.21 -17.40 13.19
N GLN A 118 4.51 -18.53 13.78
CA GLN A 118 5.08 -19.65 13.03
C GLN A 118 4.12 -20.21 11.99
N GLU A 119 2.85 -20.07 12.23
CA GLU A 119 1.86 -20.58 11.30
C GLU A 119 1.71 -19.73 10.05
N LEU A 120 2.08 -18.47 10.13
CA LEU A 120 1.92 -17.55 9.02
C LEU A 120 3.23 -17.26 8.30
N CYS A 121 4.32 -17.19 9.04
CA CYS A 121 5.60 -16.76 8.49
C CYS A 121 6.69 -17.74 8.86
N ASN A 122 6.68 -18.86 8.25
CA ASN A 122 7.70 -19.84 8.53
C ASN A 122 9.00 -19.58 7.88
#